data_9702673301e725da59ed88b2501a6042
#
_entry.id   9702673301e725da59ed88b2501a6042
#
_cell.length_a   1.000
_cell.length_b   1.000
_cell.length_c   1.000
_cell.angle_alpha   90.00
_cell.angle_beta   90.00
_cell.angle_gamma   90.00
#
_symmetry.space_group_name_H-M   'P 1'
#
loop_
_entity.id
_entity.type
_entity.pdbx_description
1 polymer ?
#
loop_
_entity_poly.entity_id
_entity_poly.type
_entity_poly.pdbx_seq_one_letter_code
_entity_poly.pdbx_strand_id
1 'polypeptide(L)'
;MCVEVFADLQTVIPIRRRPVGPVQTFAQTEGEGEDVAIATEDLAHVLLRFEGGARGAVVISQVSAGRKNMLSFELDGADAALAWNSERPEEFWLGRRDRPNELLLRDPSLMKPAARETTTLPGGHAEGFAETFRELYRRVYRAVESGGPPPEPDYSTFADGHWENVLGEAIALSSRERRWIEVEVDG
;
A
#
# COMPACT_ATOMS: atom_id res chain seq x y z
N MET A 1 10.70 -7.92 10.59
CA MET A 1 9.76 -6.84 11.01
C MET A 1 10.43 -5.49 10.84
N CYS A 2 9.71 -4.35 10.68
CA CYS A 2 10.31 -3.01 10.72
C CYS A 2 10.68 -2.69 12.18
N VAL A 3 11.91 -2.22 12.42
CA VAL A 3 12.43 -1.99 13.78
C VAL A 3 12.73 -0.52 14.06
N GLU A 4 12.97 0.28 13.03
CA GLU A 4 13.19 1.72 13.17
C GLU A 4 12.67 2.47 11.95
N VAL A 5 12.19 3.69 12.16
CA VAL A 5 11.72 4.59 11.12
C VAL A 5 12.35 5.98 11.26
N PHE A 6 12.57 6.61 10.11
CA PHE A 6 12.85 8.06 10.02
C PHE A 6 11.90 8.67 9.00
N ALA A 7 11.21 9.76 9.36
CA ALA A 7 10.16 10.32 8.53
C ALA A 7 10.22 11.85 8.43
N ASP A 8 9.77 12.34 7.27
CA ASP A 8 9.46 13.73 7.00
C ASP A 8 8.03 13.83 6.46
N LEU A 9 7.15 14.43 7.25
CA LEU A 9 5.73 14.63 6.96
C LEU A 9 5.47 16.11 6.67
N GLN A 10 4.68 16.41 5.65
CA GLN A 10 4.39 17.77 5.22
C GLN A 10 2.92 17.96 4.85
N THR A 11 2.37 19.11 5.24
CA THR A 11 1.11 19.63 4.72
C THR A 11 1.43 20.58 3.56
N VAL A 12 1.38 20.08 2.33
CA VAL A 12 1.69 20.86 1.11
C VAL A 12 0.56 21.82 0.78
N ILE A 13 -0.69 21.43 1.06
CA ILE A 13 -1.89 22.24 0.83
C ILE A 13 -2.52 22.60 2.19
N PRO A 14 -2.05 23.70 2.82
CA PRO A 14 -2.46 24.06 4.18
C PRO A 14 -3.87 24.66 4.26
N ILE A 15 -4.48 25.03 3.14
CA ILE A 15 -5.85 25.53 3.05
C ILE A 15 -6.59 24.75 1.98
N ARG A 16 -7.73 24.17 2.34
CA ARG A 16 -8.62 23.48 1.39
C ARG A 16 -10.01 24.10 1.45
N ARG A 17 -10.69 24.11 0.31
CA ARG A 17 -12.04 24.64 0.21
C ARG A 17 -13.05 23.54 0.52
N ARG A 18 -13.82 23.74 1.61
CA ARG A 18 -14.94 22.88 1.99
C ARG A 18 -16.20 23.37 1.30
N PRO A 19 -16.87 22.58 0.46
CA PRO A 19 -18.11 22.98 -0.17
C PRO A 19 -19.23 23.18 0.86
N VAL A 20 -20.16 24.10 0.59
CA VAL A 20 -21.36 24.31 1.41
C VAL A 20 -22.44 23.32 0.95
N GLY A 21 -22.98 22.55 1.89
CA GLY A 21 -24.03 21.55 1.65
C GLY A 21 -23.52 20.15 1.27
N PRO A 22 -24.43 19.22 1.01
CA PRO A 22 -24.08 17.84 0.69
C PRO A 22 -23.46 17.74 -0.70
N VAL A 23 -22.30 17.12 -0.79
CA VAL A 23 -21.62 16.80 -2.05
C VAL A 23 -21.47 15.31 -2.22
N GLN A 24 -21.61 14.85 -3.46
CA GLN A 24 -21.24 13.47 -3.79
C GLN A 24 -19.74 13.28 -3.73
N THR A 25 -19.32 12.13 -3.25
CA THR A 25 -17.92 11.70 -3.28
C THR A 25 -17.39 11.76 -4.72
N PHE A 26 -16.21 12.37 -4.90
CA PHE A 26 -15.56 12.59 -6.22
C PHE A 26 -16.25 13.59 -7.16
N ALA A 27 -17.30 14.29 -6.72
CA ALA A 27 -17.85 15.38 -7.53
C ALA A 27 -16.86 16.55 -7.60
N GLN A 28 -16.72 17.12 -8.78
CA GLN A 28 -16.09 18.44 -8.92
C GLN A 28 -17.14 19.48 -8.51
N THR A 29 -16.90 20.17 -7.41
CA THR A 29 -17.77 21.24 -6.95
C THR A 29 -17.25 22.57 -7.45
N GLU A 30 -17.92 23.14 -8.45
CA GLU A 30 -17.83 24.54 -8.78
C GLU A 30 -18.91 25.25 -7.97
N GLY A 31 -18.55 25.99 -6.93
CA GLY A 31 -19.53 26.67 -6.09
C GLY A 31 -18.94 27.39 -4.90
N GLU A 32 -19.83 27.99 -4.10
CA GLU A 32 -19.46 28.63 -2.85
C GLU A 32 -18.90 27.60 -1.88
N GLY A 33 -17.80 27.93 -1.23
CA GLY A 33 -17.12 27.10 -0.27
C GLY A 33 -16.42 27.93 0.77
N GLU A 34 -16.15 27.32 1.90
CA GLU A 34 -15.42 27.91 3.02
C GLU A 34 -13.98 27.42 2.99
N ASP A 35 -13.02 28.33 3.12
CA ASP A 35 -11.62 27.99 3.27
C ASP A 35 -11.36 27.43 4.66
N VAL A 36 -10.80 26.22 4.72
CA VAL A 36 -10.53 25.49 5.97
C VAL A 36 -9.04 25.23 6.07
N ALA A 37 -8.45 25.60 7.20
CA ALA A 37 -7.07 25.26 7.51
C ALA A 37 -6.93 23.75 7.74
N ILE A 38 -5.92 23.15 7.11
CA ILE A 38 -5.58 21.74 7.19
C ILE A 38 -4.31 21.59 8.03
N ALA A 39 -4.38 20.77 9.05
CA ALA A 39 -3.26 20.45 9.93
C ALA A 39 -2.71 19.03 9.74
N THR A 40 -3.42 18.20 8.96
CA THR A 40 -2.96 16.86 8.61
C THR A 40 -2.02 16.91 7.42
N GLU A 41 -1.03 16.04 7.42
CA GLU A 41 -0.08 15.87 6.33
C GLU A 41 -0.76 15.27 5.08
N ASP A 42 -0.28 15.68 3.92
CA ASP A 42 -0.69 15.15 2.61
C ASP A 42 0.49 14.64 1.77
N LEU A 43 1.70 14.70 2.35
CA LEU A 43 2.93 14.14 1.81
C LEU A 43 3.77 13.52 2.94
N ALA A 44 4.28 12.31 2.72
CA ALA A 44 5.17 11.61 3.62
C ALA A 44 6.35 10.98 2.88
N HIS A 45 7.56 11.16 3.42
CA HIS A 45 8.77 10.44 3.06
C HIS A 45 9.24 9.65 4.28
N VAL A 46 9.36 8.34 4.15
CA VAL A 46 9.69 7.46 5.27
C VAL A 46 10.84 6.53 4.89
N LEU A 47 11.86 6.48 5.73
CA LEU A 47 12.94 5.50 5.66
C LEU A 47 12.70 4.42 6.70
N LEU A 48 12.91 3.17 6.32
CA LEU A 48 12.64 1.99 7.13
C LEU A 48 13.89 1.15 7.36
N ARG A 49 14.06 0.64 8.56
CA ARG A 49 15.02 -0.41 8.90
C ARG A 49 14.29 -1.66 9.34
N PHE A 50 14.69 -2.79 8.82
CA PHE A 50 14.10 -4.08 9.13
C PHE A 50 15.07 -4.96 9.90
N GLU A 51 14.52 -5.90 10.67
CA GLU A 51 15.29 -7.03 11.20
C GLU A 51 16.07 -7.69 10.05
N GLY A 52 17.25 -8.22 10.36
CA GLY A 52 18.12 -8.84 9.34
C GLY A 52 18.84 -7.85 8.41
N GLY A 53 18.68 -6.54 8.63
CA GLY A 53 19.50 -5.51 7.98
C GLY A 53 18.94 -4.93 6.68
N ALA A 54 17.80 -5.37 6.19
CA ALA A 54 17.14 -4.78 5.03
C ALA A 54 16.78 -3.29 5.28
N ARG A 55 16.68 -2.52 4.20
CA ARG A 55 16.31 -1.11 4.21
C ARG A 55 15.17 -0.87 3.25
N GLY A 56 14.32 0.09 3.57
CA GLY A 56 13.24 0.51 2.69
C GLY A 56 13.05 2.01 2.69
N ALA A 57 12.36 2.48 1.67
CA ALA A 57 11.87 3.85 1.57
C ALA A 57 10.42 3.83 1.07
N VAL A 58 9.57 4.64 1.67
CA VAL A 58 8.17 4.78 1.27
C VAL A 58 7.88 6.26 1.02
N VAL A 59 7.18 6.54 -0.07
CA VAL A 59 6.64 7.87 -0.37
C VAL A 59 5.13 7.75 -0.47
N ILE A 60 4.41 8.51 0.32
CA ILE A 60 2.94 8.61 0.28
C ILE A 60 2.58 10.05 -0.07
N SER A 61 1.79 10.26 -1.11
CA SER A 61 1.41 11.59 -1.56
C SER A 61 -0.04 11.62 -2.01
N GLN A 62 -0.79 12.57 -1.48
CA GLN A 62 -2.13 12.92 -1.95
C GLN A 62 -2.13 14.12 -2.92
N VAL A 63 -0.95 14.68 -3.21
CA VAL A 63 -0.79 15.93 -3.98
C VAL A 63 -0.04 15.73 -5.29
N SER A 64 0.33 14.52 -5.66
CA SER A 64 1.02 14.21 -6.90
C SER A 64 0.11 14.37 -8.10
N ALA A 65 0.34 15.41 -8.89
CA ALA A 65 -0.46 15.68 -10.09
C ALA A 65 -0.40 14.53 -11.09
N GLY A 66 -1.56 14.13 -11.63
CA GLY A 66 -1.68 13.07 -12.62
C GLY A 66 -1.77 11.64 -12.04
N ARG A 67 -1.38 11.42 -10.80
CA ARG A 67 -1.60 10.15 -10.10
C ARG A 67 -3.00 10.11 -9.52
N LYS A 68 -3.69 8.99 -9.67
CA LYS A 68 -5.08 8.85 -9.18
C LYS A 68 -5.16 8.01 -7.92
N ASN A 69 -4.68 6.79 -7.97
CA ASN A 69 -4.59 5.86 -6.85
C ASN A 69 -3.47 4.86 -7.13
N MET A 70 -2.29 5.39 -7.44
CA MET A 70 -1.15 4.56 -7.80
C MET A 70 -0.52 3.94 -6.55
N LEU A 71 -0.37 2.63 -6.57
CA LEU A 71 0.51 1.88 -5.70
C LEU A 71 1.61 1.24 -6.55
N SER A 72 2.87 1.42 -6.17
CA SER A 72 3.98 0.73 -6.80
C SER A 72 4.98 0.30 -5.73
N PHE A 73 5.68 -0.79 -5.99
CA PHE A 73 6.79 -1.24 -5.15
C PHE A 73 7.87 -1.91 -5.96
N GLU A 74 9.07 -1.86 -5.44
CA GLU A 74 10.24 -2.60 -5.92
C GLU A 74 10.90 -3.31 -4.73
N LEU A 75 11.30 -4.56 -4.92
CA LEU A 75 12.02 -5.35 -3.94
C LEU A 75 13.34 -5.83 -4.55
N ASP A 76 14.45 -5.41 -3.93
CA ASP A 76 15.79 -5.72 -4.37
C ASP A 76 16.42 -6.81 -3.51
N GLY A 77 16.73 -7.94 -4.14
CA GLY A 77 17.46 -9.04 -3.53
C GLY A 77 18.90 -9.15 -4.07
N ALA A 78 19.65 -10.09 -3.49
CA ALA A 78 21.02 -10.36 -3.92
C ALA A 78 21.08 -10.86 -5.38
N ASP A 79 20.15 -11.71 -5.79
CA ASP A 79 20.19 -12.40 -7.07
C ASP A 79 19.17 -11.86 -8.08
N ALA A 80 18.08 -11.29 -7.60
CA ALA A 80 17.01 -10.76 -8.43
C ALA A 80 16.31 -9.59 -7.76
N ALA A 81 15.66 -8.76 -8.58
CA ALA A 81 14.75 -7.71 -8.15
C ALA A 81 13.39 -7.89 -8.81
N LEU A 82 12.35 -7.38 -8.18
CA LEU A 82 11.02 -7.38 -8.75
C LEU A 82 10.35 -6.03 -8.56
N ALA A 83 9.53 -5.62 -9.53
CA ALA A 83 8.75 -4.40 -9.45
C ALA A 83 7.33 -4.60 -9.99
N TRP A 84 6.38 -3.92 -9.37
CA TRP A 84 4.99 -3.91 -9.76
C TRP A 84 4.37 -2.52 -9.62
N ASN A 85 3.36 -2.24 -10.44
CA ASN A 85 2.65 -0.96 -10.45
C ASN A 85 1.16 -1.18 -10.72
N SER A 86 0.30 -0.65 -9.86
CA SER A 86 -1.16 -0.78 -9.97
C SER A 86 -1.77 -0.12 -11.22
N GLU A 87 -1.07 0.82 -11.86
CA GLU A 87 -1.51 1.39 -13.14
C GLU A 87 -1.26 0.42 -14.31
N ARG A 88 -0.49 -0.67 -14.08
CA ARG A 88 -0.22 -1.77 -15.00
C ARG A 88 -0.33 -3.11 -14.27
N PRO A 89 -1.49 -3.46 -13.72
CA PRO A 89 -1.64 -4.56 -12.77
C PRO A 89 -1.32 -5.94 -13.35
N GLU A 90 -1.41 -6.08 -14.67
CA GLU A 90 -1.14 -7.32 -15.40
C GLU A 90 0.36 -7.58 -15.66
N GLU A 91 1.22 -6.64 -15.31
CA GLU A 91 2.66 -6.68 -15.59
C GLU A 91 3.46 -6.83 -14.31
N PHE A 92 4.47 -7.69 -14.34
CA PHE A 92 5.41 -7.91 -13.26
C PHE A 92 6.83 -7.91 -13.82
N TRP A 93 7.64 -6.91 -13.47
CA TRP A 93 9.03 -6.84 -13.90
C TRP A 93 9.91 -7.68 -12.98
N LEU A 94 10.80 -8.47 -13.58
CA LEU A 94 11.76 -9.32 -12.88
C LEU A 94 13.18 -9.00 -13.39
N GLY A 95 13.98 -8.36 -12.54
CA GLY A 95 15.38 -8.05 -12.80
C GLY A 95 16.30 -9.21 -12.48
N ARG A 96 17.33 -9.42 -13.30
CA ARG A 96 18.32 -10.48 -13.16
C ARG A 96 19.74 -9.95 -13.26
N ARG A 97 20.70 -10.62 -12.61
CA ARG A 97 22.13 -10.27 -12.72
C ARG A 97 22.86 -11.03 -13.82
N ASP A 98 22.43 -12.26 -14.09
CA ASP A 98 23.12 -13.25 -14.92
C ASP A 98 22.47 -13.48 -16.30
N ARG A 99 21.34 -12.83 -16.55
CA ARG A 99 20.56 -12.95 -17.78
C ARG A 99 19.67 -11.71 -17.99
N PRO A 100 19.06 -11.55 -19.18
CA PRO A 100 18.15 -10.44 -19.45
C PRO A 100 16.99 -10.36 -18.46
N ASN A 101 16.52 -9.15 -18.17
CA ASN A 101 15.33 -8.91 -17.40
C ASN A 101 14.08 -9.41 -18.13
N GLU A 102 13.06 -9.77 -17.37
CA GLU A 102 11.81 -10.32 -17.88
C GLU A 102 10.65 -9.40 -17.52
N LEU A 103 9.70 -9.25 -18.44
CA LEU A 103 8.38 -8.70 -18.14
C LEU A 103 7.40 -9.86 -18.19
N LEU A 104 6.90 -10.24 -17.02
CA LEU A 104 5.92 -11.31 -16.87
C LEU A 104 4.53 -10.72 -16.99
N LEU A 105 3.76 -11.25 -17.93
CA LEU A 105 2.34 -10.90 -18.05
C LEU A 105 1.51 -11.89 -17.24
N ARG A 106 0.40 -11.41 -16.67
CA ARG A 106 -0.53 -12.27 -15.94
C ARG A 106 -1.11 -13.34 -16.88
N ASP A 107 -0.78 -14.56 -16.62
CA ASP A 107 -1.36 -15.74 -17.26
C ASP A 107 -1.63 -16.83 -16.21
N PRO A 108 -2.91 -17.06 -15.84
CA PRO A 108 -3.27 -18.05 -14.83
C PRO A 108 -2.76 -19.46 -15.13
N SER A 109 -2.55 -19.81 -16.41
CA SER A 109 -2.03 -21.13 -16.79
C SER A 109 -0.58 -21.35 -16.40
N LEU A 110 0.19 -20.26 -16.24
CA LEU A 110 1.61 -20.26 -15.89
C LEU A 110 1.87 -19.94 -14.41
N MET A 111 0.83 -19.55 -13.66
CA MET A 111 0.96 -19.20 -12.24
C MET A 111 1.10 -20.41 -11.35
N LYS A 112 1.78 -20.22 -10.21
CA LYS A 112 1.75 -21.20 -9.11
C LYS A 112 0.32 -21.31 -8.54
N PRO A 113 -0.05 -22.48 -7.96
CA PRO A 113 -1.41 -22.71 -7.47
C PRO A 113 -1.97 -21.59 -6.58
N ALA A 114 -1.23 -21.14 -5.58
CA ALA A 114 -1.67 -20.10 -4.65
C ALA A 114 -1.98 -18.77 -5.35
N ALA A 115 -1.19 -18.37 -6.36
CA ALA A 115 -1.45 -17.17 -7.14
C ALA A 115 -2.62 -17.37 -8.13
N ARG A 116 -2.74 -18.57 -8.71
CA ARG A 116 -3.84 -18.89 -9.62
C ARG A 116 -5.21 -18.84 -8.96
N GLU A 117 -5.31 -19.24 -7.71
CA GLU A 117 -6.57 -19.22 -6.94
C GLU A 117 -7.14 -17.80 -6.76
N THR A 118 -6.30 -16.77 -6.87
CA THR A 118 -6.73 -15.37 -6.75
C THR A 118 -7.23 -14.78 -8.07
N THR A 119 -7.03 -15.47 -9.19
CA THR A 119 -7.47 -15.01 -10.51
C THR A 119 -8.78 -15.66 -10.92
N THR A 120 -9.62 -14.92 -11.64
CA THR A 120 -10.92 -15.38 -12.14
C THR A 120 -11.06 -15.24 -13.64
N LEU A 121 -10.30 -14.33 -14.26
CA LEU A 121 -10.34 -14.10 -15.69
C LEU A 121 -9.15 -14.80 -16.39
N PRO A 122 -9.33 -15.29 -17.61
CA PRO A 122 -8.21 -15.83 -18.38
C PRO A 122 -7.19 -14.77 -18.73
N GLY A 123 -6.01 -15.19 -19.17
CA GLY A 123 -4.97 -14.29 -19.67
C GLY A 123 -5.50 -13.35 -20.76
N GLY A 124 -5.03 -12.10 -20.77
CA GLY A 124 -5.47 -11.06 -21.69
C GLY A 124 -6.77 -10.35 -21.31
N HIS A 125 -7.37 -10.68 -20.17
CA HIS A 125 -8.51 -9.96 -19.59
C HIS A 125 -8.07 -9.28 -18.32
N ALA A 126 -8.17 -7.96 -18.24
CA ALA A 126 -7.66 -7.19 -17.11
C ALA A 126 -8.39 -7.54 -15.80
N GLU A 127 -7.62 -7.80 -14.76
CA GLU A 127 -8.05 -7.89 -13.37
C GLU A 127 -7.29 -6.85 -12.54
N GLY A 128 -7.91 -6.29 -11.50
CA GLY A 128 -7.28 -5.24 -10.71
C GLY A 128 -8.04 -4.91 -9.44
N PHE A 129 -8.30 -3.63 -9.21
CA PHE A 129 -8.81 -3.09 -7.95
C PHE A 129 -10.07 -3.80 -7.41
N ALA A 130 -11.06 -4.04 -8.25
CA ALA A 130 -12.30 -4.69 -7.80
C ALA A 130 -12.08 -6.14 -7.36
N GLU A 131 -11.19 -6.85 -8.06
CA GLU A 131 -10.86 -8.24 -7.77
C GLU A 131 -10.10 -8.41 -6.46
N THR A 132 -9.27 -7.44 -6.07
CA THR A 132 -8.55 -7.49 -4.79
C THR A 132 -9.53 -7.49 -3.61
N PHE A 133 -10.54 -6.63 -3.64
CA PHE A 133 -11.59 -6.60 -2.61
C PHE A 133 -12.45 -7.85 -2.61
N ARG A 134 -12.83 -8.34 -3.79
CA ARG A 134 -13.58 -9.59 -3.91
C ARG A 134 -12.81 -10.76 -3.27
N GLU A 135 -11.52 -10.89 -3.54
CA GLU A 135 -10.70 -11.96 -2.99
C GLU A 135 -10.52 -11.82 -1.47
N LEU A 136 -10.32 -10.61 -0.97
CA LEU A 136 -10.26 -10.34 0.47
C LEU A 136 -11.54 -10.81 1.16
N TYR A 137 -12.71 -10.34 0.70
CA TYR A 137 -13.98 -10.73 1.29
C TYR A 137 -14.25 -12.24 1.16
N ARG A 138 -13.91 -12.85 0.03
CA ARG A 138 -14.05 -14.29 -0.16
C ARG A 138 -13.28 -15.09 0.89
N ARG A 139 -12.07 -14.67 1.24
CA ARG A 139 -11.23 -15.31 2.25
C ARG A 139 -11.80 -15.13 3.66
N VAL A 140 -12.21 -13.91 3.98
CA VAL A 140 -12.86 -13.61 5.27
C VAL A 140 -14.14 -14.45 5.44
N TYR A 141 -15.02 -14.49 4.43
CA TYR A 141 -16.26 -15.28 4.52
C TYR A 141 -16.00 -16.77 4.60
N ARG A 142 -14.99 -17.30 3.92
CA ARG A 142 -14.56 -18.70 4.10
C ARG A 142 -14.16 -19.00 5.55
N ALA A 143 -13.43 -18.09 6.17
CA ALA A 143 -13.07 -18.25 7.57
C ALA A 143 -14.29 -18.25 8.48
N VAL A 144 -15.27 -17.36 8.24
CA VAL A 144 -16.54 -17.35 8.98
C VAL A 144 -17.31 -18.66 8.81
N GLU A 145 -17.44 -19.16 7.58
CA GLU A 145 -18.12 -20.44 7.28
C GLU A 145 -17.42 -21.64 7.93
N SER A 146 -16.11 -21.57 8.08
CA SER A 146 -15.30 -22.61 8.74
C SER A 146 -15.28 -22.52 10.27
N GLY A 147 -15.99 -21.53 10.85
CA GLY A 147 -16.08 -21.34 12.29
C GLY A 147 -14.97 -20.49 12.91
N GLY A 148 -14.14 -19.86 12.10
CA GLY A 148 -13.06 -18.94 12.54
C GLY A 148 -11.88 -18.87 11.57
N PRO A 149 -10.94 -17.95 11.83
CA PRO A 149 -9.76 -17.81 11.00
C PRO A 149 -8.85 -19.05 11.10
N PRO A 150 -8.15 -19.42 10.01
CA PRO A 150 -7.11 -20.44 10.07
C PRO A 150 -5.96 -19.97 10.98
N PRO A 151 -5.07 -20.89 11.43
CA PRO A 151 -3.92 -20.54 12.26
C PRO A 151 -2.99 -19.49 11.62
N GLU A 152 -2.85 -19.52 10.30
CA GLU A 152 -2.10 -18.57 9.49
C GLU A 152 -3.04 -17.98 8.43
N PRO A 153 -3.75 -16.90 8.73
CA PRO A 153 -4.62 -16.23 7.76
C PRO A 153 -3.81 -15.63 6.61
N ASP A 154 -4.31 -15.77 5.40
CA ASP A 154 -3.75 -15.15 4.20
C ASP A 154 -4.42 -13.79 3.87
N TYR A 155 -4.95 -13.13 4.88
CA TYR A 155 -5.52 -11.79 4.87
C TYR A 155 -5.15 -11.05 6.16
N SER A 156 -5.14 -9.71 6.12
CA SER A 156 -4.77 -8.88 7.27
C SER A 156 -5.72 -9.09 8.46
N THR A 157 -5.13 -9.27 9.62
CA THR A 157 -5.80 -9.48 10.91
C THR A 157 -5.86 -8.18 11.73
N PHE A 158 -6.54 -8.21 12.87
CA PHE A 158 -6.50 -7.10 13.83
C PHE A 158 -5.11 -6.90 14.44
N ALA A 159 -4.30 -7.95 14.56
CA ALA A 159 -2.92 -7.84 15.00
C ALA A 159 -2.06 -7.09 13.98
N ASP A 160 -2.25 -7.36 12.68
CA ASP A 160 -1.58 -6.61 11.61
C ASP A 160 -2.01 -5.13 11.63
N GLY A 161 -3.31 -4.87 11.78
CA GLY A 161 -3.82 -3.50 11.87
C GLY A 161 -3.33 -2.76 13.13
N HIS A 162 -3.15 -3.44 14.25
CA HIS A 162 -2.52 -2.87 15.44
C HIS A 162 -1.06 -2.49 15.16
N TRP A 163 -0.30 -3.39 14.54
CA TRP A 163 1.07 -3.13 14.12
C TRP A 163 1.18 -1.92 13.18
N GLU A 164 0.28 -1.78 12.22
CA GLU A 164 0.22 -0.63 11.33
C GLU A 164 -0.01 0.69 12.08
N ASN A 165 -0.84 0.69 13.13
CA ASN A 165 -1.05 1.87 13.97
C ASN A 165 0.22 2.23 14.77
N VAL A 166 0.89 1.24 15.38
CA VAL A 166 2.17 1.44 16.09
C VAL A 166 3.23 2.05 15.17
N LEU A 167 3.32 1.51 13.94
CA LEU A 167 4.22 2.05 12.91
C LEU A 167 3.85 3.49 12.55
N GLY A 168 2.56 3.79 12.38
CA GLY A 168 2.04 5.13 12.07
C GLY A 168 2.39 6.14 13.17
N GLU A 169 2.25 5.77 14.44
CA GLU A 169 2.64 6.61 15.58
C GLU A 169 4.14 6.89 15.63
N ALA A 170 4.97 5.86 15.38
CA ALA A 170 6.42 6.00 15.29
C ALA A 170 6.85 6.93 14.14
N ILE A 171 6.20 6.84 12.98
CA ILE A 171 6.39 7.73 11.83
C ILE A 171 6.07 9.18 12.20
N ALA A 172 4.91 9.42 12.81
CA ALA A 172 4.51 10.76 13.24
C ALA A 172 5.45 11.34 14.29
N LEU A 173 5.91 10.52 15.24
CA LEU A 173 6.88 10.90 16.25
C LEU A 173 8.23 11.25 15.61
N SER A 174 8.71 10.42 14.69
CA SER A 174 9.97 10.63 13.97
C SER A 174 10.00 11.97 13.25
N SER A 175 8.94 12.31 12.54
CA SER A 175 8.81 13.59 11.83
C SER A 175 8.84 14.78 12.79
N ARG A 176 8.16 14.71 13.94
CA ARG A 176 8.16 15.76 14.95
C ARG A 176 9.52 15.95 15.61
N GLU A 177 10.19 14.84 15.98
CA GLU A 177 11.46 14.85 16.70
C GLU A 177 12.68 14.92 15.77
N ARG A 178 12.51 14.72 14.48
CA ARG A 178 13.57 14.73 13.44
C ARG A 178 14.70 13.74 13.73
N ARG A 179 14.34 12.55 14.20
CA ARG A 179 15.27 11.47 14.52
C ARG A 179 14.69 10.10 14.18
N TRP A 180 15.54 9.09 14.15
CA TRP A 180 15.11 7.70 14.09
C TRP A 180 14.33 7.33 15.36
N ILE A 181 13.21 6.64 15.19
CA ILE A 181 12.37 6.10 16.27
C ILE A 181 12.36 4.58 16.14
N GLU A 182 12.62 3.90 17.24
CA GLU A 182 12.40 2.46 17.38
C GLU A 182 10.91 2.16 17.36
N VAL A 183 10.53 1.07 16.65
CA VAL A 183 9.15 0.61 16.57
C VAL A 183 8.98 -0.53 17.55
N GLU A 184 8.41 -0.24 18.70
CA GLU A 184 8.15 -1.20 19.77
C GLU A 184 6.68 -1.59 19.75
N VAL A 185 6.41 -2.89 19.73
CA VAL A 185 5.07 -3.43 19.97
C VAL A 185 5.00 -3.75 21.44
N ASP A 186 4.16 -3.03 22.18
CA ASP A 186 3.83 -3.40 23.55
C ASP A 186 3.26 -4.82 23.55
N GLY A 187 3.91 -5.74 24.27
CA GLY A 187 3.64 -7.18 24.31
C GLY A 187 2.33 -7.53 25.00
#